data_8cf5b62f8d36c6025e51ac532a9971b3
#
_entry.id   8cf5b62f8d36c6025e51ac532a9971b3
#
_cell.length_a   1.000
_cell.length_b   1.000
_cell.length_c   1.000
_cell.angle_alpha   90.00
_cell.angle_beta   90.00
_cell.angle_gamma   90.00
#
_symmetry.space_group_name_H-M   'P 1'
#
loop_
_entity.id
_entity.type
_entity.pdbx_description
1 polymer ?
#
loop_
_entity_poly.entity_id
_entity_poly.type
_entity_poly.pdbx_seq_one_letter_code
_entity_poly.pdbx_strand_id
1 'polypeptide(L)'
;TTDVKGQITYCNQAFIEISGFEREELIRAPHNIVRHPDVQSAVFDHMWQTLKKGRPWMGVVKNRSKNGDHYWVNAYVTPILDKGQVVGYESVRVKPSAEQVRRAEALYARINAGKPAIPSTDRWLPLPQAWLPFILIGQIGFLIGHWIGSTWGFLLAALLSVPLGLAGLGSQNRGVTRLLRLAEQ
;
A
#
# COMPACT_ATOMS: atom_id res chain seq x y z
N THR A 1 22.46 -3.22 1.30
CA THR A 1 22.22 -2.31 2.44
C THR A 1 22.72 -0.91 2.11
N THR A 2 22.25 0.08 2.86
CA THR A 2 22.73 1.47 2.77
C THR A 2 23.00 2.02 4.18
N ASP A 3 23.77 3.09 4.25
CA ASP A 3 23.87 3.91 5.46
C ASP A 3 22.62 4.79 5.66
N VAL A 4 22.62 5.61 6.70
CA VAL A 4 21.51 6.53 7.02
C VAL A 4 21.32 7.64 5.97
N LYS A 5 22.33 7.91 5.15
CA LYS A 5 22.28 8.88 4.05
C LYS A 5 21.79 8.26 2.74
N GLY A 6 21.56 6.94 2.72
CA GLY A 6 21.16 6.20 1.53
C GLY A 6 22.31 5.85 0.59
N GLN A 7 23.56 5.92 1.06
CA GLN A 7 24.71 5.45 0.30
C GLN A 7 24.83 3.93 0.43
N ILE A 8 25.07 3.23 -0.68
CA ILE A 8 25.17 1.77 -0.71
C ILE A 8 26.43 1.32 0.03
N THR A 9 26.27 0.54 1.07
CA THR A 9 27.37 -0.04 1.87
C THR A 9 27.62 -1.50 1.52
N TYR A 10 26.62 -2.21 1.02
CA TYR A 10 26.73 -3.58 0.59
C TYR A 10 25.73 -3.87 -0.54
N CYS A 11 26.14 -4.70 -1.50
CA CYS A 11 25.29 -5.27 -2.54
C CYS A 11 25.68 -6.73 -2.77
N ASN A 12 24.67 -7.58 -3.05
CA ASN A 12 24.90 -8.98 -3.41
C ASN A 12 25.10 -9.12 -4.91
N GLN A 13 25.55 -10.31 -5.33
CA GLN A 13 25.85 -10.61 -6.72
C GLN A 13 24.63 -10.45 -7.64
N ALA A 14 23.44 -10.89 -7.20
CA ALA A 14 22.22 -10.74 -7.97
C ALA A 14 21.85 -9.30 -8.28
N PHE A 15 22.15 -8.37 -7.36
CA PHE A 15 21.92 -6.93 -7.60
C PHE A 15 22.92 -6.35 -8.62
N ILE A 16 24.18 -6.79 -8.57
CA ILE A 16 25.21 -6.42 -9.56
C ILE A 16 24.74 -6.87 -10.95
N GLU A 17 24.38 -8.14 -11.10
CA GLU A 17 23.97 -8.74 -12.38
C GLU A 17 22.73 -8.05 -12.98
N ILE A 18 21.68 -7.85 -12.19
CA ILE A 18 20.43 -7.26 -12.72
C ILE A 18 20.58 -5.76 -13.00
N SER A 19 21.41 -5.06 -12.24
CA SER A 19 21.62 -3.64 -12.43
C SER A 19 22.64 -3.32 -13.53
N GLY A 20 23.53 -4.26 -13.84
CA GLY A 20 24.61 -4.10 -14.82
C GLY A 20 25.73 -3.13 -14.42
N PHE A 21 25.73 -2.71 -13.15
CA PHE A 21 26.80 -1.91 -12.59
C PHE A 21 27.83 -2.80 -11.90
N GLU A 22 29.09 -2.42 -11.95
CA GLU A 22 30.13 -3.08 -11.18
C GLU A 22 30.01 -2.77 -9.68
N ARG A 23 30.55 -3.67 -8.84
CA ARG A 23 30.51 -3.49 -7.37
C ARG A 23 31.11 -2.15 -6.94
N GLU A 24 32.22 -1.78 -7.55
CA GLU A 24 32.98 -0.55 -7.27
C GLU A 24 32.19 0.71 -7.61
N GLU A 25 31.31 0.64 -8.62
CA GLU A 25 30.42 1.73 -9.01
C GLU A 25 29.22 1.85 -8.05
N LEU A 26 28.80 0.73 -7.47
CA LEU A 26 27.64 0.68 -6.55
C LEU A 26 28.02 1.11 -5.13
N ILE A 27 29.15 0.63 -4.61
CA ILE A 27 29.57 0.92 -3.24
C ILE A 27 29.86 2.42 -3.10
N ARG A 28 29.27 3.04 -2.09
CA ARG A 28 29.27 4.49 -1.80
C ARG A 28 28.45 5.34 -2.78
N ALA A 29 27.90 4.75 -3.85
CA ALA A 29 26.95 5.48 -4.67
C ALA A 29 25.62 5.66 -3.92
N PRO A 30 24.87 6.74 -4.17
CA PRO A 30 23.54 6.90 -3.63
C PRO A 30 22.61 5.84 -4.24
N HIS A 31 21.70 5.29 -3.44
CA HIS A 31 20.84 4.19 -3.89
C HIS A 31 19.96 4.52 -5.11
N ASN A 32 19.75 5.80 -5.40
CA ASN A 32 19.00 6.28 -6.56
C ASN A 32 19.74 6.12 -7.90
N ILE A 33 20.99 5.62 -7.90
CA ILE A 33 21.74 5.28 -9.12
C ILE A 33 20.93 4.37 -10.07
N VAL A 34 20.14 3.46 -9.51
CA VAL A 34 19.26 2.56 -10.26
C VAL A 34 17.83 3.09 -10.44
N ARG A 35 17.53 4.33 -10.06
CA ARG A 35 16.19 4.88 -10.17
C ARG A 35 15.80 5.09 -11.63
N HIS A 36 14.64 4.56 -12.02
CA HIS A 36 14.05 4.86 -13.33
C HIS A 36 13.35 6.24 -13.31
N PRO A 37 13.46 7.05 -14.37
CA PRO A 37 12.83 8.38 -14.43
C PRO A 37 11.30 8.37 -14.27
N ASP A 38 10.63 7.31 -14.71
CA ASP A 38 9.17 7.17 -14.57
C ASP A 38 8.68 7.11 -13.13
N VAL A 39 9.58 6.78 -12.19
CA VAL A 39 9.23 6.73 -10.75
C VAL A 39 9.47 8.09 -10.14
N GLN A 40 8.39 8.79 -9.79
CA GLN A 40 8.45 10.13 -9.22
C GLN A 40 9.13 10.16 -7.85
N SER A 41 9.71 11.33 -7.50
CA SER A 41 10.32 11.57 -6.19
C SER A 41 9.36 11.31 -5.04
N ALA A 42 8.08 11.64 -5.20
CA ALA A 42 7.06 11.45 -4.18
C ALA A 42 6.96 10.00 -3.64
N VAL A 43 7.25 8.98 -4.47
CA VAL A 43 7.29 7.59 -4.04
C VAL A 43 8.45 7.34 -3.07
N PHE A 44 9.62 7.89 -3.39
CA PHE A 44 10.80 7.79 -2.52
C PHE A 44 10.68 8.67 -1.28
N ASP A 45 10.06 9.85 -1.39
CA ASP A 45 9.77 10.71 -0.24
C ASP A 45 8.88 9.99 0.78
N HIS A 46 7.84 9.29 0.30
CA HIS A 46 7.00 8.46 1.16
C HIS A 46 7.78 7.31 1.79
N MET A 47 8.65 6.64 1.03
CA MET A 47 9.53 5.59 1.55
C MET A 47 10.42 6.14 2.68
N TRP A 48 11.14 7.23 2.43
CA TRP A 48 12.03 7.83 3.42
C TRP A 48 11.31 8.32 4.67
N GLN A 49 10.13 8.94 4.52
CA GLN A 49 9.31 9.36 5.67
C GLN A 49 8.87 8.16 6.52
N THR A 50 8.61 7.01 5.90
CA THR A 50 8.23 5.79 6.60
C THR A 50 9.41 5.19 7.35
N LEU A 51 10.55 5.05 6.67
CA LEU A 51 11.78 4.48 7.22
C LEU A 51 12.37 5.31 8.37
N LYS A 52 12.34 6.64 8.26
CA LYS A 52 12.78 7.55 9.34
C LYS A 52 11.94 7.44 10.61
N LYS A 53 10.71 6.95 10.50
CA LYS A 53 9.83 6.65 11.65
C LYS A 53 10.10 5.25 12.24
N GLY A 54 11.17 4.58 11.83
CA GLY A 54 11.50 3.22 12.26
C GLY A 54 10.57 2.13 11.72
N ARG A 55 9.78 2.42 10.67
CA ARG A 55 8.81 1.48 10.10
C ARG A 55 9.29 0.93 8.77
N PRO A 56 9.02 -0.36 8.46
CA PRO A 56 9.32 -0.94 7.17
C PRO A 56 8.46 -0.31 6.06
N TRP A 57 8.97 -0.31 4.84
CA TRP A 57 8.27 0.12 3.64
C TRP A 57 8.30 -0.98 2.59
N MET A 58 7.20 -1.13 1.86
CA MET A 58 7.10 -2.07 0.74
C MET A 58 6.47 -1.37 -0.47
N GLY A 59 7.00 -1.69 -1.67
CA GLY A 59 6.45 -1.17 -2.91
C GLY A 59 7.04 -1.79 -4.15
N VAL A 60 6.25 -1.80 -5.23
CA VAL A 60 6.71 -2.24 -6.56
C VAL A 60 7.35 -1.04 -7.26
N VAL A 61 8.64 -1.16 -7.57
CA VAL A 61 9.47 -0.07 -8.09
C VAL A 61 10.06 -0.46 -9.44
N LYS A 62 10.04 0.49 -10.39
CA LYS A 62 10.76 0.38 -11.67
C LYS A 62 12.17 0.90 -11.49
N ASN A 63 13.16 0.08 -11.80
CA ASN A 63 14.56 0.42 -11.77
C ASN A 63 15.14 0.50 -13.19
N ARG A 64 16.26 1.18 -13.33
CA ARG A 64 17.03 1.28 -14.56
C ARG A 64 18.35 0.51 -14.40
N SER A 65 18.70 -0.31 -15.39
CA SER A 65 20.01 -0.91 -15.53
C SER A 65 21.00 0.08 -16.19
N LYS A 66 22.29 -0.19 -16.04
CA LYS A 66 23.38 0.64 -16.61
C LYS A 66 23.30 0.77 -18.13
N ASN A 67 22.87 -0.28 -18.83
CA ASN A 67 22.70 -0.31 -20.29
C ASN A 67 21.47 0.47 -20.80
N GLY A 68 20.63 1.03 -19.88
CA GLY A 68 19.42 1.76 -20.22
C GLY A 68 18.14 0.92 -20.16
N ASP A 69 18.23 -0.41 -20.04
CA ASP A 69 17.10 -1.28 -19.81
C ASP A 69 16.44 -0.99 -18.45
N HIS A 70 15.27 -1.56 -18.22
CA HIS A 70 14.58 -1.44 -16.96
C HIS A 70 14.14 -2.80 -16.43
N TYR A 71 13.98 -2.86 -15.10
CA TYR A 71 13.45 -4.03 -14.42
C TYR A 71 12.54 -3.61 -13.25
N TRP A 72 11.58 -4.47 -12.96
CA TRP A 72 10.65 -4.26 -11.85
C TRP A 72 11.03 -5.11 -10.66
N VAL A 73 10.94 -4.53 -9.49
CA VAL A 73 11.14 -5.22 -8.22
C VAL A 73 10.02 -4.91 -7.25
N ASN A 74 9.59 -5.90 -6.48
CA ASN A 74 8.84 -5.68 -5.26
C ASN A 74 9.90 -5.54 -4.15
N ALA A 75 10.07 -4.32 -3.66
CA ALA A 75 11.09 -3.98 -2.68
C ALA A 75 10.47 -3.92 -1.30
N TYR A 76 11.08 -4.65 -0.35
CA TYR A 76 10.81 -4.56 1.07
C TYR A 76 12.03 -3.91 1.73
N VAL A 77 11.84 -2.75 2.35
CA VAL A 77 12.93 -1.96 2.93
C VAL A 77 12.67 -1.80 4.43
N THR A 78 13.68 -2.14 5.23
CA THR A 78 13.61 -2.03 6.70
C THR A 78 14.73 -1.16 7.23
N PRO A 79 14.50 -0.40 8.31
CA PRO A 79 15.59 0.24 9.04
C PRO A 79 16.42 -0.79 9.82
N ILE A 80 17.73 -0.65 9.78
CA ILE A 80 18.66 -1.40 10.63
C ILE A 80 18.83 -0.60 11.91
N LEU A 81 18.56 -1.24 13.05
CA LEU A 81 18.63 -0.60 14.35
C LEU A 81 19.86 -1.08 15.13
N ASP A 82 20.61 -0.15 15.69
CA ASP A 82 21.62 -0.40 16.72
C ASP A 82 21.26 0.41 17.96
N LYS A 83 21.10 -0.26 19.10
CA LYS A 83 20.71 0.36 20.37
C LYS A 83 19.51 1.30 20.27
N GLY A 84 18.52 0.94 19.41
CA GLY A 84 17.32 1.72 19.18
C GLY A 84 17.46 2.90 18.20
N GLN A 85 18.65 3.13 17.65
CA GLN A 85 18.91 4.15 16.64
C GLN A 85 19.00 3.52 15.25
N VAL A 86 18.48 4.23 14.24
CA VAL A 86 18.59 3.80 12.84
C VAL A 86 20.04 4.05 12.38
N VAL A 87 20.77 3.00 12.05
CA VAL A 87 22.16 3.06 11.56
C VAL A 87 22.28 2.81 10.06
N GLY A 88 21.21 2.39 9.41
CA GLY A 88 21.18 2.13 7.97
C GLY A 88 19.85 1.51 7.56
N TYR A 89 19.80 1.04 6.31
CA TYR A 89 18.61 0.42 5.74
C TYR A 89 18.99 -0.83 4.95
N GLU A 90 18.13 -1.84 5.06
CA GLU A 90 18.24 -3.06 4.28
C GLU A 90 17.08 -3.14 3.29
N SER A 91 17.36 -3.57 2.06
CA SER A 91 16.34 -3.77 1.03
C SER A 91 16.42 -5.20 0.48
N VAL A 92 15.36 -5.96 0.70
CA VAL A 92 15.13 -7.24 0.04
C VAL A 92 14.24 -7.00 -1.17
N ARG A 93 14.60 -7.59 -2.32
CA ARG A 93 13.91 -7.37 -3.58
C ARG A 93 13.57 -8.70 -4.22
N VAL A 94 12.33 -8.86 -4.65
CA VAL A 94 11.85 -10.04 -5.36
C VAL A 94 11.21 -9.64 -6.70
N LYS A 95 11.13 -10.56 -7.64
CA LYS A 95 10.44 -10.32 -8.91
C LYS A 95 8.94 -10.18 -8.66
N PRO A 96 8.30 -9.07 -9.05
CA PRO A 96 6.86 -8.89 -8.89
C PRO A 96 6.09 -9.73 -9.92
N SER A 97 4.84 -10.05 -9.62
CA SER A 97 3.93 -10.64 -10.60
C SER A 97 3.55 -9.64 -11.70
N ALA A 98 3.11 -10.14 -12.85
CA ALA A 98 2.65 -9.30 -13.96
C ALA A 98 1.47 -8.39 -13.54
N GLU A 99 0.60 -8.87 -12.63
CA GLU A 99 -0.49 -8.08 -12.09
C GLU A 99 0.00 -6.92 -11.20
N GLN A 100 0.98 -7.19 -10.34
CA GLN A 100 1.61 -6.15 -9.51
C GLN A 100 2.28 -5.08 -10.37
N VAL A 101 2.96 -5.48 -11.45
CA VAL A 101 3.56 -4.54 -12.42
C VAL A 101 2.49 -3.66 -13.06
N ARG A 102 1.41 -4.26 -13.62
CA ARG A 102 0.32 -3.48 -14.24
C ARG A 102 -0.31 -2.47 -13.29
N ARG A 103 -0.53 -2.86 -12.03
CA ARG A 103 -1.06 -1.95 -10.99
C ARG A 103 -0.10 -0.80 -10.70
N ALA A 104 1.19 -1.08 -10.61
CA ALA A 104 2.22 -0.06 -10.37
C ALA A 104 2.35 0.89 -11.56
N GLU A 105 2.34 0.40 -12.79
CA GLU A 105 2.35 1.22 -14.00
C GLU A 105 1.15 2.17 -14.06
N ALA A 106 -0.05 1.66 -13.82
CA ALA A 106 -1.26 2.48 -13.77
C ALA A 106 -1.18 3.56 -12.68
N LEU A 107 -0.65 3.21 -11.49
CA LEU A 107 -0.44 4.15 -10.40
C LEU A 107 0.55 5.25 -10.79
N TYR A 108 1.71 4.88 -11.33
CA TYR A 108 2.73 5.85 -11.74
C TYR A 108 2.27 6.76 -12.88
N ALA A 109 1.57 6.21 -13.87
CA ALA A 109 0.96 7.00 -14.94
C ALA A 109 -0.02 8.05 -14.39
N ARG A 110 -0.82 7.69 -13.38
CA ARG A 110 -1.73 8.62 -12.71
C ARG A 110 -0.99 9.72 -11.95
N ILE A 111 0.02 9.35 -11.16
CA ILE A 111 0.83 10.31 -10.40
C ILE A 111 1.56 11.25 -11.38
N ASN A 112 2.12 10.73 -12.46
CA ASN A 112 2.80 11.51 -13.50
C ASN A 112 1.85 12.48 -14.23
N ALA A 113 0.56 12.13 -14.33
CA ALA A 113 -0.48 13.02 -14.87
C ALA A 113 -1.04 14.01 -13.82
N GLY A 114 -0.41 14.13 -12.64
CA GLY A 114 -0.87 15.02 -11.55
C GLY A 114 -2.19 14.59 -10.91
N LYS A 115 -2.64 13.34 -11.15
CA LYS A 115 -3.87 12.81 -10.56
C LYS A 115 -3.58 12.16 -9.19
N PRO A 116 -4.56 12.16 -8.27
CA PRO A 116 -4.38 11.50 -6.97
C PRO A 116 -4.12 10.01 -7.16
N ALA A 117 -3.23 9.45 -6.34
CA ALA A 117 -2.84 8.03 -6.37
C ALA A 117 -4.06 7.10 -6.21
N ILE A 118 -4.99 7.47 -5.33
CA ILE A 118 -6.26 6.76 -5.14
C ILE A 118 -7.36 7.51 -5.89
N PRO A 119 -8.08 6.86 -6.83
CA PRO A 119 -9.24 7.48 -7.47
C PRO A 119 -10.27 7.90 -6.43
N SER A 120 -10.89 9.07 -6.63
CA SER A 120 -11.96 9.53 -5.73
C SER A 120 -13.15 8.57 -5.68
N THR A 121 -13.41 7.85 -6.77
CA THR A 121 -14.42 6.79 -6.85
C THR A 121 -14.14 5.62 -5.90
N ASP A 122 -12.88 5.21 -5.76
CA ASP A 122 -12.52 4.07 -4.91
C ASP A 122 -12.49 4.44 -3.41
N ARG A 123 -12.45 5.72 -3.12
CA ARG A 123 -12.49 6.23 -1.75
C ARG A 123 -13.87 6.08 -1.11
N TRP A 124 -14.93 6.05 -1.92
CA TRP A 124 -16.32 6.03 -1.47
C TRP A 124 -17.05 4.70 -1.77
N LEU A 125 -16.53 3.90 -2.71
CA LEU A 125 -17.17 2.66 -3.15
C LEU A 125 -17.45 1.61 -2.05
N PRO A 126 -16.56 1.37 -1.06
CA PRO A 126 -16.86 0.38 -0.03
C PRO A 126 -17.97 0.81 0.94
N LEU A 127 -18.19 2.12 1.13
CA LEU A 127 -19.23 2.62 2.03
C LEU A 127 -20.65 2.38 1.51
N PRO A 128 -21.03 2.75 0.26
CA PRO A 128 -22.37 2.49 -0.25
C PRO A 128 -22.71 1.02 -0.33
N GLN A 129 -21.79 0.15 -0.77
CA GLN A 129 -22.04 -1.29 -0.87
C GLN A 129 -22.22 -1.95 0.50
N ALA A 130 -21.44 -1.55 1.49
CA ALA A 130 -21.59 -2.05 2.85
C ALA A 130 -22.90 -1.60 3.50
N TRP A 131 -23.44 -0.44 3.12
CA TRP A 131 -24.66 0.11 3.69
C TRP A 131 -25.94 -0.23 2.91
N LEU A 132 -25.83 -0.70 1.66
CA LEU A 132 -26.97 -1.08 0.83
C LEU A 132 -27.97 -2.05 1.54
N PRO A 133 -27.54 -3.15 2.18
CA PRO A 133 -28.47 -4.03 2.89
C PRO A 133 -29.17 -3.34 4.07
N PHE A 134 -28.49 -2.40 4.74
CA PHE A 134 -29.07 -1.66 5.88
C PHE A 134 -30.10 -0.63 5.41
N ILE A 135 -29.82 0.05 4.28
CA ILE A 135 -30.79 0.96 3.65
C ILE A 135 -32.02 0.21 3.21
N LEU A 136 -31.87 -0.98 2.58
CA LEU A 136 -32.98 -1.82 2.17
C LEU A 136 -33.80 -2.31 3.36
N ILE A 137 -33.16 -2.80 4.41
CA ILE A 137 -33.85 -3.24 5.63
C ILE A 137 -34.60 -2.06 6.29
N GLY A 138 -33.97 -0.89 6.35
CA GLY A 138 -34.61 0.32 6.86
C GLY A 138 -35.84 0.74 6.05
N GLN A 139 -35.76 0.69 4.72
CA GLN A 139 -36.88 1.00 3.83
C GLN A 139 -38.04 -0.03 3.96
N ILE A 140 -37.72 -1.32 4.03
CA ILE A 140 -38.70 -2.37 4.25
C ILE A 140 -39.39 -2.17 5.61
N GLY A 141 -38.65 -1.91 6.68
CA GLY A 141 -39.20 -1.64 8.00
C GLY A 141 -40.08 -0.38 8.03
N PHE A 142 -39.67 0.68 7.28
CA PHE A 142 -40.48 1.90 7.13
C PHE A 142 -41.82 1.62 6.44
N LEU A 143 -41.79 0.86 5.33
CA LEU A 143 -43.00 0.49 4.59
C LEU A 143 -43.95 -0.37 5.42
N ILE A 144 -43.42 -1.35 6.17
CA ILE A 144 -44.22 -2.21 7.07
C ILE A 144 -44.81 -1.35 8.21
N GLY A 145 -44.04 -0.49 8.82
CA GLY A 145 -44.53 0.41 9.90
C GLY A 145 -45.62 1.36 9.42
N HIS A 146 -45.49 1.90 8.20
CA HIS A 146 -46.51 2.74 7.57
C HIS A 146 -47.82 1.97 7.28
N TRP A 147 -47.71 0.73 6.82
CA TRP A 147 -48.86 -0.13 6.46
C TRP A 147 -49.65 -0.61 7.71
N ILE A 148 -48.93 -0.86 8.82
CA ILE A 148 -49.56 -1.32 10.08
C ILE A 148 -50.05 -0.13 10.93
N GLY A 149 -49.72 1.12 10.55
CA GLY A 149 -50.11 2.32 11.29
C GLY A 149 -49.50 2.42 12.71
N SER A 150 -48.44 1.69 12.97
CA SER A 150 -47.86 1.57 14.30
C SER A 150 -46.48 2.24 14.40
N THR A 151 -46.30 3.17 15.34
CA THR A 151 -45.01 3.78 15.67
C THR A 151 -43.98 2.76 16.16
N TRP A 152 -44.39 1.61 16.67
CA TRP A 152 -43.51 0.53 17.12
C TRP A 152 -42.76 -0.16 15.98
N GLY A 153 -43.31 -0.18 14.76
CA GLY A 153 -42.61 -0.72 13.58
C GLY A 153 -41.37 0.06 13.22
N PHE A 154 -41.40 1.38 13.39
CA PHE A 154 -40.22 2.25 13.14
C PHE A 154 -39.10 2.04 14.18
N LEU A 155 -39.45 1.89 15.45
CA LEU A 155 -38.49 1.64 16.53
C LEU A 155 -37.84 0.26 16.38
N LEU A 156 -38.56 -0.77 15.98
CA LEU A 156 -38.02 -2.12 15.73
C LEU A 156 -37.07 -2.14 14.52
N ALA A 157 -37.38 -1.45 13.42
CA ALA A 157 -36.54 -1.34 12.26
C ALA A 157 -35.22 -0.59 12.58
N ALA A 158 -35.29 0.48 13.38
CA ALA A 158 -34.10 1.21 13.84
C ALA A 158 -33.22 0.37 14.78
N LEU A 159 -33.85 -0.38 15.71
CA LEU A 159 -33.14 -1.23 16.68
C LEU A 159 -32.42 -2.41 16.01
N LEU A 160 -32.98 -2.98 14.95
CA LEU A 160 -32.36 -4.10 14.21
C LEU A 160 -31.26 -3.65 13.22
N SER A 161 -31.33 -2.42 12.70
CA SER A 161 -30.35 -1.91 11.74
C SER A 161 -28.99 -1.56 12.38
N VAL A 162 -28.98 -1.09 13.62
CA VAL A 162 -27.75 -0.64 14.32
C VAL A 162 -26.78 -1.81 14.64
N PRO A 163 -27.22 -2.94 15.25
CA PRO A 163 -26.29 -4.04 15.55
C PRO A 163 -25.71 -4.71 14.30
N LEU A 164 -26.52 -4.81 13.22
CA LEU A 164 -26.05 -5.34 11.94
C LEU A 164 -25.00 -4.43 11.30
N GLY A 165 -25.16 -3.09 11.39
CA GLY A 165 -24.17 -2.12 10.95
C GLY A 165 -22.83 -2.27 11.68
N LEU A 166 -22.86 -2.40 13.01
CA LEU A 166 -21.68 -2.61 13.83
C LEU A 166 -20.99 -3.95 13.57
N ALA A 167 -21.75 -5.01 13.33
CA ALA A 167 -21.21 -6.33 12.97
C ALA A 167 -20.52 -6.31 11.58
N GLY A 168 -21.06 -5.56 10.62
CA GLY A 168 -20.48 -5.35 9.29
C GLY A 168 -19.13 -4.63 9.36
N LEU A 169 -19.03 -3.57 10.18
CA LEU A 169 -17.77 -2.85 10.41
C LEU A 169 -16.73 -3.73 11.11
N GLY A 170 -17.13 -4.57 12.07
CA GLY A 170 -16.26 -5.52 12.76
C GLY A 170 -15.74 -6.64 11.86
N SER A 171 -16.48 -7.04 10.84
CA SER A 171 -16.04 -8.06 9.87
C SER A 171 -15.01 -7.50 8.87
N GLN A 172 -15.15 -6.25 8.43
CA GLN A 172 -14.19 -5.57 7.56
C GLN A 172 -12.85 -5.34 8.27
N ASN A 173 -12.86 -4.92 9.54
CA ASN A 173 -11.64 -4.77 10.34
C ASN A 173 -10.92 -6.11 10.54
N ARG A 174 -11.65 -7.22 10.68
CA ARG A 174 -11.04 -8.57 10.77
C ARG A 174 -10.36 -9.00 9.47
N GLY A 175 -10.90 -8.61 8.32
CA GLY A 175 -10.28 -8.84 7.00
C GLY A 175 -8.94 -8.10 6.85
N VAL A 176 -8.91 -6.84 7.21
CA VAL A 176 -7.67 -6.02 7.16
C VAL A 176 -6.63 -6.54 8.15
N THR A 177 -7.03 -6.89 9.39
CA THR A 177 -6.12 -7.47 10.40
C THR A 177 -5.59 -8.85 9.98
N ARG A 178 -6.39 -9.64 9.25
CA ARG A 178 -5.96 -10.94 8.71
C ARG A 178 -4.95 -10.79 7.58
N LEU A 179 -5.13 -9.81 6.70
CA LEU A 179 -4.18 -9.49 5.65
C LEU A 179 -2.85 -8.95 6.20
N LEU A 180 -2.90 -8.14 7.26
CA LEU A 180 -1.70 -7.65 7.95
C LEU A 180 -0.93 -8.81 8.62
N ARG A 181 -1.61 -9.77 9.25
CA ARG A 181 -0.96 -10.96 9.85
C ARG A 181 -0.36 -11.92 8.81
N LEU A 182 -0.93 -12.00 7.61
CA LEU A 182 -0.37 -12.81 6.51
C LEU A 182 0.83 -12.13 5.84
N ALA A 183 0.99 -10.83 6.03
CA ALA A 183 2.17 -10.09 5.57
C ALA A 183 3.33 -10.11 6.59
N GLU A 184 3.08 -10.57 7.82
CA GLU A 184 4.07 -10.73 8.90
C GLU A 184 4.62 -12.17 9.01
N GLN A 185 4.11 -13.13 8.23
CA GLN A 185 4.63 -14.50 8.07
C GLN A 185 5.40 -14.64 6.74
#